data_b3935ebe882a420f34c4a455fec8bbb4
#
_entry.id   b3935ebe882a420f34c4a455fec8bbb4
#
_cell.length_a   1.000
_cell.length_b   1.000
_cell.length_c   1.000
_cell.angle_alpha   90.00
_cell.angle_beta   90.00
_cell.angle_gamma   90.00
#
_symmetry.space_group_name_H-M   'P 1'
#
loop_
_entity.id
_entity.type
_entity.pdbx_description
1 polymer ?
#
loop_
_entity_poly.entity_id
_entity_poly.type
_entity_poly.pdbx_seq_one_letter_code
_entity_poly.pdbx_strand_id
1 'polypeptide(L)'
;AIILGLSSVSILVFMYSGFAISLRRRSGRIKNQISKTEAEIFIGVGSENGSSLLFAKSLQSALYNHGKKSYIFHLNHIEDFPKMKHLLIFSASYGDGEAPSNANLFLEKLENLNFSKTFKYSVLGFGSLAYSKFCGFAADIEDSLRLKEKAQTDCELFKINNQSFESFRNWTNNWTNKNQFPPLILKDFQSKPLSKEFQTMKLSSKKSIGDLSVLDLSPSQKIRATSGDLLAILAPGEKRARLYSLAVFKEGNLSIALRKHEFGICSQHLSKLNIGDQTQAMLKKN
;
A
#
# COMPACT_ATOMS: atom_id res chain seq x y z
N ALA A 1 -33.37 -35.13 -6.78
CA ALA A 1 -33.58 -34.27 -5.60
C ALA A 1 -32.27 -33.83 -4.92
N ILE A 2 -31.29 -34.72 -4.66
CA ILE A 2 -30.03 -34.41 -3.95
C ILE A 2 -29.14 -33.42 -4.77
N ILE A 3 -29.00 -33.63 -6.08
CA ILE A 3 -28.19 -32.77 -6.95
C ILE A 3 -28.79 -31.35 -7.02
N LEU A 4 -30.09 -31.21 -7.09
CA LEU A 4 -30.80 -29.92 -7.07
C LEU A 4 -30.63 -29.22 -5.72
N GLY A 5 -30.63 -29.95 -4.60
CA GLY A 5 -30.36 -29.40 -3.29
C GLY A 5 -28.92 -28.88 -3.16
N LEU A 6 -27.92 -29.62 -3.63
CA LEU A 6 -26.51 -29.23 -3.61
C LEU A 6 -26.23 -28.00 -4.49
N SER A 7 -26.85 -27.93 -5.68
CA SER A 7 -26.72 -26.76 -6.55
C SER A 7 -27.32 -25.50 -5.94
N SER A 8 -28.47 -25.60 -5.27
CA SER A 8 -29.10 -24.48 -4.57
C SER A 8 -28.23 -23.93 -3.44
N VAL A 9 -27.62 -24.82 -2.63
CA VAL A 9 -26.67 -24.43 -1.58
C VAL A 9 -25.43 -23.72 -2.16
N SER A 10 -24.88 -24.26 -3.26
CA SER A 10 -23.72 -23.65 -3.93
C SER A 10 -24.04 -22.22 -4.43
N ILE A 11 -25.21 -22.00 -5.00
CA ILE A 11 -25.65 -20.67 -5.43
C ILE A 11 -25.69 -19.69 -4.25
N LEU A 12 -26.25 -20.09 -3.10
CA LEU A 12 -26.30 -19.26 -1.91
C LEU A 12 -24.89 -18.91 -1.38
N VAL A 13 -23.94 -19.85 -1.40
CA VAL A 13 -22.56 -19.62 -1.02
C VAL A 13 -21.89 -18.61 -1.97
N PHE A 14 -22.08 -18.76 -3.28
CA PHE A 14 -21.55 -17.80 -4.26
C PHE A 14 -22.18 -16.41 -4.12
N MET A 15 -23.48 -16.33 -3.91
CA MET A 15 -24.15 -15.04 -3.65
C MET A 15 -23.62 -14.38 -2.39
N TYR A 16 -23.49 -15.12 -1.29
CA TYR A 16 -22.94 -14.60 -0.04
C TYR A 16 -21.49 -14.13 -0.19
N SER A 17 -20.64 -14.96 -0.81
CA SER A 17 -19.22 -14.61 -1.04
C SER A 17 -19.08 -13.39 -1.96
N GLY A 18 -19.85 -13.32 -3.05
CA GLY A 18 -19.89 -12.17 -3.94
C GLY A 18 -20.35 -10.89 -3.23
N PHE A 19 -21.37 -11.00 -2.37
CA PHE A 19 -21.88 -9.90 -1.58
C PHE A 19 -20.85 -9.45 -0.53
N ALA A 20 -20.17 -10.37 0.16
CA ALA A 20 -19.12 -10.08 1.13
C ALA A 20 -17.92 -9.39 0.46
N ILE A 21 -17.51 -9.83 -0.74
CA ILE A 21 -16.45 -9.18 -1.53
C ILE A 21 -16.89 -7.77 -1.94
N SER A 22 -18.14 -7.61 -2.39
CA SER A 22 -18.70 -6.29 -2.75
C SER A 22 -18.73 -5.32 -1.56
N LEU A 23 -19.10 -5.79 -0.37
CA LEU A 23 -19.08 -4.99 0.86
C LEU A 23 -17.66 -4.60 1.26
N ARG A 24 -16.68 -5.51 1.16
CA ARG A 24 -15.26 -5.20 1.41
C ARG A 24 -14.73 -4.14 0.45
N ARG A 25 -15.12 -4.17 -0.83
CA ARG A 25 -14.78 -3.13 -1.82
C ARG A 25 -15.39 -1.76 -1.46
N ARG A 26 -16.59 -1.72 -0.85
CA ARG A 26 -17.20 -0.47 -0.38
C ARG A 26 -16.45 0.18 0.78
N SER A 27 -15.72 -0.58 1.60
CA SER A 27 -14.94 -0.02 2.72
C SER A 27 -13.73 0.83 2.26
N GLY A 28 -13.29 0.66 1.00
CA GLY A 28 -12.28 1.50 0.35
C GLY A 28 -12.81 2.82 -0.22
N ARG A 29 -14.10 3.13 -0.05
CA ARG A 29 -14.72 4.33 -0.65
C ARG A 29 -14.08 5.60 -0.10
N ILE A 30 -13.68 6.48 -1.01
CA ILE A 30 -13.20 7.82 -0.67
C ILE A 30 -14.39 8.65 -0.20
N LYS A 31 -14.30 9.18 1.02
CA LYS A 31 -15.29 10.16 1.54
C LYS A 31 -14.58 11.51 1.62
N ASN A 32 -14.93 12.42 0.73
CA ASN A 32 -14.47 13.79 0.77
C ASN A 32 -15.44 14.65 1.57
N GLN A 33 -14.90 15.56 2.40
CA GLN A 33 -15.67 16.54 3.15
C GLN A 33 -15.95 17.80 2.31
N ILE A 34 -15.08 18.05 1.33
CA ILE A 34 -15.17 19.21 0.42
C ILE A 34 -15.55 18.69 -0.97
N SER A 35 -16.42 19.43 -1.66
CA SER A 35 -16.81 19.11 -3.03
C SER A 35 -15.66 19.36 -4.01
N LYS A 36 -15.66 18.68 -5.16
CA LYS A 36 -14.67 18.90 -6.20
C LYS A 36 -14.70 20.32 -6.81
N THR A 37 -15.85 20.99 -6.72
CA THR A 37 -15.99 22.38 -7.23
C THR A 37 -15.42 23.43 -6.29
N GLU A 38 -15.17 23.08 -5.03
CA GLU A 38 -14.63 23.99 -4.02
C GLU A 38 -13.16 23.71 -3.67
N ALA A 39 -12.67 22.52 -3.97
CA ALA A 39 -11.31 22.11 -3.66
C ALA A 39 -10.29 22.89 -4.50
N GLU A 40 -9.14 23.18 -3.89
CA GLU A 40 -7.98 23.79 -4.53
C GLU A 40 -6.79 22.83 -4.61
N ILE A 41 -6.75 21.83 -3.73
CA ILE A 41 -5.71 20.79 -3.68
C ILE A 41 -6.35 19.46 -4.02
N PHE A 42 -5.91 18.85 -5.10
CA PHE A 42 -6.41 17.56 -5.57
C PHE A 42 -5.38 16.47 -5.33
N ILE A 43 -5.80 15.36 -4.72
CA ILE A 43 -4.93 14.24 -4.39
C ILE A 43 -5.40 13.02 -5.18
N GLY A 44 -4.72 12.75 -6.29
CA GLY A 44 -4.96 11.57 -7.11
C GLY A 44 -4.30 10.33 -6.53
N VAL A 45 -5.04 9.23 -6.39
CA VAL A 45 -4.54 8.01 -5.76
C VAL A 45 -4.58 6.83 -6.73
N GLY A 46 -3.41 6.23 -6.95
CA GLY A 46 -3.21 4.93 -7.60
C GLY A 46 -2.78 3.89 -6.56
N SER A 47 -3.59 2.86 -6.31
CA SER A 47 -3.30 1.84 -5.29
C SER A 47 -4.08 0.56 -5.53
N GLU A 48 -3.39 -0.59 -5.55
CA GLU A 48 -4.05 -1.89 -5.71
C GLU A 48 -4.77 -2.31 -4.42
N ASN A 49 -4.13 -2.15 -3.27
CA ASN A 49 -4.62 -2.61 -1.97
C ASN A 49 -5.06 -1.46 -1.03
N GLY A 50 -5.17 -0.23 -1.52
CA GLY A 50 -5.56 0.94 -0.75
C GLY A 50 -4.49 1.54 0.15
N SER A 51 -3.24 1.08 0.08
CA SER A 51 -2.17 1.57 0.96
C SER A 51 -1.84 3.05 0.71
N SER A 52 -1.68 3.49 -0.56
CA SER A 52 -1.44 4.90 -0.89
C SER A 52 -2.61 5.81 -0.48
N LEU A 53 -3.84 5.26 -0.43
CA LEU A 53 -5.01 6.00 0.03
C LEU A 53 -4.91 6.40 1.51
N LEU A 54 -4.24 5.60 2.35
CA LEU A 54 -4.04 5.95 3.77
C LEU A 54 -3.15 7.18 3.93
N PHE A 55 -2.11 7.30 3.11
CA PHE A 55 -1.26 8.50 3.06
C PHE A 55 -2.03 9.72 2.59
N ALA A 56 -2.84 9.57 1.53
CA ALA A 56 -3.69 10.64 1.02
C ALA A 56 -4.71 11.12 2.08
N LYS A 57 -5.35 10.20 2.80
CA LYS A 57 -6.28 10.54 3.90
C LYS A 57 -5.59 11.23 5.07
N SER A 58 -4.36 10.81 5.42
CA SER A 58 -3.57 11.47 6.48
C SER A 58 -3.25 12.91 6.09
N LEU A 59 -2.81 13.17 4.84
CA LEU A 59 -2.55 14.51 4.34
C LEU A 59 -3.85 15.33 4.25
N GLN A 60 -4.92 14.78 3.69
CA GLN A 60 -6.22 15.46 3.59
C GLN A 60 -6.74 15.93 4.95
N SER A 61 -6.66 15.04 5.97
CA SER A 61 -7.08 15.38 7.33
C SER A 61 -6.26 16.53 7.92
N ALA A 62 -4.92 16.50 7.72
CA ALA A 62 -4.04 17.57 8.18
C ALA A 62 -4.33 18.89 7.44
N LEU A 63 -4.53 18.88 6.13
CA LEU A 63 -4.91 20.05 5.34
C LEU A 63 -6.24 20.64 5.80
N TYR A 64 -7.23 19.79 6.04
CA TYR A 64 -8.56 20.21 6.52
C TYR A 64 -8.48 20.93 7.87
N ASN A 65 -7.68 20.43 8.82
CA ASN A 65 -7.47 21.06 10.13
C ASN A 65 -6.82 22.45 10.02
N HIS A 66 -6.18 22.77 8.91
CA HIS A 66 -5.62 24.09 8.59
C HIS A 66 -6.47 24.90 7.60
N GLY A 67 -7.74 24.53 7.41
CA GLY A 67 -8.68 25.24 6.52
C GLY A 67 -8.37 25.11 5.03
N LYS A 68 -7.49 24.18 4.63
CA LYS A 68 -7.16 23.96 3.22
C LYS A 68 -8.14 23.00 2.58
N LYS A 69 -8.74 23.43 1.47
CA LYS A 69 -9.77 22.66 0.76
C LYS A 69 -9.13 21.63 -0.16
N SER A 70 -9.21 20.36 0.20
CA SER A 70 -8.63 19.26 -0.58
C SER A 70 -9.65 18.18 -0.93
N TYR A 71 -9.42 17.52 -2.07
CA TYR A 71 -10.28 16.47 -2.62
C TYR A 71 -9.43 15.27 -3.07
N ILE A 72 -9.77 14.07 -2.60
CA ILE A 72 -9.11 12.83 -3.02
C ILE A 72 -9.93 12.18 -4.13
N PHE A 73 -9.26 11.65 -5.16
CA PHE A 73 -9.88 10.90 -6.26
C PHE A 73 -8.99 9.71 -6.68
N HIS A 74 -9.59 8.71 -7.31
CA HIS A 74 -8.83 7.65 -7.98
C HIS A 74 -8.30 8.14 -9.32
N LEU A 75 -7.07 7.80 -9.67
CA LEU A 75 -6.39 8.32 -10.85
C LEU A 75 -7.19 8.15 -12.16
N ASN A 76 -7.92 7.05 -12.32
CA ASN A 76 -8.81 6.85 -13.47
C ASN A 76 -9.94 7.89 -13.60
N HIS A 77 -10.16 8.73 -12.58
CA HIS A 77 -11.18 9.80 -12.58
C HIS A 77 -10.57 11.19 -12.71
N ILE A 78 -9.38 11.30 -13.31
CA ILE A 78 -8.78 12.61 -13.63
C ILE A 78 -9.67 13.41 -14.58
N GLU A 79 -9.82 14.67 -14.31
CA GLU A 79 -10.56 15.64 -15.12
C GLU A 79 -9.96 17.04 -14.95
N ASP A 80 -10.39 18.02 -15.74
CA ASP A 80 -10.02 19.42 -15.55
C ASP A 80 -10.85 20.02 -14.39
N PHE A 81 -10.26 20.04 -13.21
CA PHE A 81 -10.94 20.53 -12.00
C PHE A 81 -10.96 22.06 -11.96
N PRO A 82 -12.14 22.70 -11.71
CA PRO A 82 -12.34 24.15 -11.97
C PRO A 82 -11.47 25.08 -11.11
N LYS A 83 -11.05 24.66 -9.91
CA LYS A 83 -10.26 25.48 -8.98
C LYS A 83 -8.92 24.85 -8.60
N MET A 84 -8.43 23.91 -9.40
CA MET A 84 -7.19 23.20 -9.11
C MET A 84 -6.00 24.17 -9.13
N LYS A 85 -5.33 24.29 -7.98
CA LYS A 85 -4.05 24.98 -7.80
C LYS A 85 -2.90 23.98 -7.63
N HIS A 86 -3.17 22.86 -6.94
CA HIS A 86 -2.20 21.80 -6.69
C HIS A 86 -2.79 20.44 -7.04
N LEU A 87 -2.04 19.66 -7.81
CA LEU A 87 -2.31 18.26 -8.10
C LEU A 87 -1.22 17.40 -7.47
N LEU A 88 -1.56 16.65 -6.44
CA LEU A 88 -0.67 15.70 -5.78
C LEU A 88 -1.01 14.29 -6.22
N ILE A 89 -0.08 13.58 -6.81
CA ILE A 89 -0.28 12.20 -7.27
C ILE A 89 0.40 11.25 -6.31
N PHE A 90 -0.37 10.35 -5.72
CA PHE A 90 0.10 9.29 -4.82
C PHE A 90 -0.08 7.95 -5.51
N SER A 91 0.94 7.48 -6.20
CA SER A 91 0.87 6.30 -7.04
C SER A 91 1.74 5.18 -6.52
N ALA A 92 1.12 4.02 -6.21
CA ALA A 92 1.83 2.78 -6.02
C ALA A 92 2.13 2.14 -7.39
N SER A 93 3.28 1.48 -7.50
CA SER A 93 3.54 0.56 -8.60
C SER A 93 3.18 -0.86 -8.17
N TYR A 94 2.61 -1.64 -9.08
CA TYR A 94 2.29 -3.04 -8.92
C TYR A 94 3.22 -3.90 -9.78
N GLY A 95 3.44 -5.15 -9.40
CA GLY A 95 4.28 -6.06 -10.17
C GLY A 95 5.65 -5.47 -10.48
N ASP A 96 6.06 -5.49 -11.74
CA ASP A 96 7.34 -4.96 -12.22
C ASP A 96 7.23 -3.48 -12.69
N GLY A 97 6.58 -2.66 -11.88
CA GLY A 97 6.44 -1.22 -12.13
C GLY A 97 5.13 -0.80 -12.81
N GLU A 98 4.14 -1.69 -12.86
CA GLU A 98 2.88 -1.50 -13.55
C GLU A 98 1.90 -0.58 -12.80
N ALA A 99 0.90 -0.07 -13.53
CA ALA A 99 -0.18 0.72 -12.97
C ALA A 99 -1.14 -0.15 -12.14
N PRO A 100 -1.58 0.30 -10.96
CA PRO A 100 -2.64 -0.37 -10.22
C PRO A 100 -3.99 -0.25 -10.95
N SER A 101 -4.93 -1.17 -10.66
CA SER A 101 -6.22 -1.29 -11.36
C SER A 101 -7.06 0.00 -11.37
N ASN A 102 -6.94 0.83 -10.33
CA ASN A 102 -7.63 2.12 -10.22
C ASN A 102 -6.88 3.30 -10.88
N ALA A 103 -5.81 3.01 -11.63
CA ALA A 103 -4.95 3.99 -12.31
C ALA A 103 -4.55 3.56 -13.74
N ASN A 104 -5.00 2.38 -14.20
CA ASN A 104 -4.61 1.79 -15.50
C ASN A 104 -5.05 2.61 -16.72
N LEU A 105 -6.05 3.47 -16.59
CA LEU A 105 -6.53 4.38 -17.64
C LEU A 105 -6.00 5.81 -17.49
N PHE A 106 -5.16 6.06 -16.48
CA PHE A 106 -4.77 7.43 -16.12
C PHE A 106 -3.92 8.10 -17.21
N LEU A 107 -2.89 7.42 -17.72
CA LEU A 107 -1.98 8.00 -18.72
C LEU A 107 -2.71 8.31 -20.03
N GLU A 108 -3.55 7.39 -20.52
CA GLU A 108 -4.40 7.58 -21.70
C GLU A 108 -5.32 8.81 -21.53
N LYS A 109 -5.98 8.91 -20.38
CA LYS A 109 -6.85 10.04 -20.06
C LYS A 109 -6.07 11.34 -19.96
N LEU A 110 -4.90 11.31 -19.31
CA LEU A 110 -4.04 12.47 -19.15
C LEU A 110 -3.56 12.98 -20.51
N GLU A 111 -3.21 12.07 -21.44
CA GLU A 111 -2.78 12.44 -22.80
C GLU A 111 -3.86 13.26 -23.52
N ASN A 112 -5.11 12.85 -23.42
CA ASN A 112 -6.26 13.49 -24.08
C ASN A 112 -6.85 14.68 -23.29
N LEU A 113 -6.39 14.92 -22.04
CA LEU A 113 -6.92 15.97 -21.17
C LEU A 113 -6.22 17.30 -21.42
N ASN A 114 -7.00 18.32 -21.73
CA ASN A 114 -6.55 19.71 -21.82
C ASN A 114 -6.99 20.47 -20.58
N PHE A 115 -6.01 20.97 -19.83
CA PHE A 115 -6.29 21.77 -18.63
C PHE A 115 -6.57 23.22 -18.99
N SER A 116 -7.63 23.81 -18.42
CA SER A 116 -8.04 25.19 -18.67
C SER A 116 -7.14 26.20 -17.94
N LYS A 117 -6.56 25.82 -16.81
CA LYS A 117 -5.74 26.68 -15.93
C LYS A 117 -4.41 26.06 -15.60
N THR A 118 -3.43 26.92 -15.34
CA THR A 118 -2.12 26.51 -14.82
C THR A 118 -2.24 26.03 -13.37
N PHE A 119 -1.58 24.94 -13.06
CA PHE A 119 -1.52 24.35 -11.73
C PHE A 119 -0.14 23.80 -11.43
N LYS A 120 0.18 23.67 -10.13
CA LYS A 120 1.39 23.01 -9.67
C LYS A 120 1.13 21.53 -9.41
N TYR A 121 2.09 20.66 -9.75
CA TYR A 121 1.95 19.24 -9.46
C TYR A 121 3.17 18.66 -8.73
N SER A 122 2.94 17.57 -8.01
CA SER A 122 3.99 16.75 -7.39
C SER A 122 3.58 15.28 -7.44
N VAL A 123 4.53 14.41 -7.75
CA VAL A 123 4.31 12.97 -7.85
C VAL A 123 5.07 12.23 -6.74
N LEU A 124 4.34 11.40 -5.98
CA LEU A 124 4.90 10.48 -5.00
C LEU A 124 4.69 9.05 -5.46
N GLY A 125 5.79 8.37 -5.72
CA GLY A 125 5.81 6.96 -6.05
C GLY A 125 5.96 6.10 -4.78
N PHE A 126 5.07 5.14 -4.59
CA PHE A 126 5.18 4.15 -3.52
C PHE A 126 5.57 2.81 -4.12
N GLY A 127 6.69 2.27 -3.71
CA GLY A 127 7.21 1.02 -4.24
C GLY A 127 8.12 0.29 -3.26
N SER A 128 8.84 -0.70 -3.75
CA SER A 128 9.90 -1.37 -3.01
C SER A 128 11.13 -1.49 -3.89
N LEU A 129 12.29 -1.16 -3.33
CA LEU A 129 13.59 -1.36 -3.99
C LEU A 129 13.90 -2.83 -4.28
N ALA A 130 13.08 -3.76 -3.77
CA ALA A 130 13.19 -5.17 -4.11
C ALA A 130 12.78 -5.50 -5.56
N TYR A 131 12.17 -4.56 -6.27
CA TYR A 131 11.73 -4.70 -7.66
C TYR A 131 12.59 -3.84 -8.58
N SER A 132 12.89 -4.36 -9.78
CA SER A 132 13.77 -3.71 -10.76
C SER A 132 13.28 -2.34 -11.22
N LYS A 133 11.97 -2.17 -11.40
CA LYS A 133 11.34 -0.89 -11.78
C LYS A 133 10.73 -0.19 -10.56
N PHE A 134 11.57 0.17 -9.59
CA PHE A 134 11.15 0.90 -8.39
C PHE A 134 10.39 2.18 -8.73
N CYS A 135 9.09 2.22 -8.40
CA CYS A 135 8.17 3.32 -8.70
C CYS A 135 8.06 3.64 -10.20
N GLY A 136 8.09 2.62 -11.09
CA GLY A 136 8.08 2.82 -12.55
C GLY A 136 6.87 3.63 -13.00
N PHE A 137 5.65 3.22 -12.65
CA PHE A 137 4.44 3.93 -13.04
C PHE A 137 4.40 5.39 -12.55
N ALA A 138 4.96 5.70 -11.40
CA ALA A 138 5.06 7.08 -10.92
C ALA A 138 6.03 7.92 -11.77
N ALA A 139 7.08 7.31 -12.33
CA ALA A 139 7.98 7.98 -13.27
C ALA A 139 7.26 8.27 -14.60
N ASP A 140 6.51 7.30 -15.13
CA ASP A 140 5.71 7.49 -16.35
C ASP A 140 4.69 8.64 -16.19
N ILE A 141 4.08 8.76 -15.00
CA ILE A 141 3.18 9.88 -14.68
C ILE A 141 3.92 11.22 -14.67
N GLU A 142 5.09 11.27 -14.03
CA GLU A 142 5.92 12.50 -13.99
C GLU A 142 6.28 12.96 -15.39
N ASP A 143 6.76 12.04 -16.24
CA ASP A 143 7.13 12.34 -17.63
C ASP A 143 5.93 12.83 -18.45
N SER A 144 4.75 12.21 -18.27
CA SER A 144 3.53 12.62 -18.96
C SER A 144 3.02 14.00 -18.50
N LEU A 145 3.13 14.33 -17.20
CA LEU A 145 2.75 15.65 -16.67
C LEU A 145 3.70 16.75 -17.15
N ARG A 146 4.99 16.47 -17.29
CA ARG A 146 5.98 17.43 -17.84
C ARG A 146 5.66 17.89 -19.27
N LEU A 147 4.97 17.07 -20.04
CA LEU A 147 4.54 17.41 -21.40
C LEU A 147 3.29 18.29 -21.43
N LYS A 148 2.61 18.50 -20.32
CA LYS A 148 1.40 19.33 -20.25
C LYS A 148 1.75 20.81 -20.03
N GLU A 149 1.40 21.68 -20.98
CA GLU A 149 1.71 23.11 -20.98
C GLU A 149 1.27 23.82 -19.68
N LYS A 150 0.12 23.45 -19.14
CA LYS A 150 -0.47 24.07 -17.93
C LYS A 150 0.03 23.47 -16.62
N ALA A 151 0.76 22.35 -16.65
CA ALA A 151 1.28 21.68 -15.47
C ALA A 151 2.69 22.19 -15.13
N GLN A 152 2.87 22.70 -13.92
CA GLN A 152 4.16 23.17 -13.42
C GLN A 152 4.65 22.25 -12.30
N THR A 153 5.88 21.76 -12.43
CA THR A 153 6.49 20.92 -11.38
C THR A 153 6.64 21.74 -10.09
N ASP A 154 5.97 21.30 -9.04
CA ASP A 154 6.11 21.89 -7.71
C ASP A 154 7.25 21.23 -6.93
N CYS A 155 7.19 19.91 -6.72
CA CYS A 155 8.29 19.11 -6.20
C CYS A 155 8.61 18.01 -7.21
N GLU A 156 9.89 17.71 -7.39
CA GLU A 156 10.32 16.59 -8.22
C GLU A 156 9.76 15.25 -7.72
N LEU A 157 9.73 14.25 -8.60
CA LEU A 157 9.30 12.89 -8.26
C LEU A 157 9.98 12.39 -6.99
N PHE A 158 9.19 12.11 -5.97
CA PHE A 158 9.66 11.56 -4.71
C PHE A 158 9.27 10.09 -4.56
N LYS A 159 10.28 9.23 -4.42
CA LYS A 159 10.08 7.77 -4.34
C LYS A 159 10.14 7.30 -2.89
N ILE A 160 9.05 6.69 -2.42
CA ILE A 160 8.91 6.17 -1.05
C ILE A 160 9.09 4.66 -1.06
N ASN A 161 10.21 4.19 -0.49
CA ASN A 161 10.46 2.77 -0.33
C ASN A 161 9.66 2.19 0.83
N ASN A 162 9.10 0.98 0.61
CA ASN A 162 8.38 0.19 1.64
C ASN A 162 7.29 0.98 2.40
N GLN A 163 6.69 1.99 1.76
CA GLN A 163 5.64 2.82 2.35
C GLN A 163 6.09 3.51 3.66
N SER A 164 7.34 3.99 3.71
CA SER A 164 7.90 4.71 4.86
C SER A 164 7.08 5.95 5.20
N PHE A 165 6.46 5.96 6.40
CA PHE A 165 5.72 7.14 6.88
C PHE A 165 6.66 8.30 7.20
N GLU A 166 7.88 8.02 7.63
CA GLU A 166 8.90 9.04 7.89
C GLU A 166 9.30 9.76 6.60
N SER A 167 9.58 9.01 5.51
CA SER A 167 9.87 9.60 4.21
C SER A 167 8.70 10.47 3.70
N PHE A 168 7.47 10.00 3.91
CA PHE A 168 6.27 10.76 3.58
C PHE A 168 6.16 12.06 4.39
N ARG A 169 6.44 12.02 5.69
CA ARG A 169 6.47 13.20 6.57
C ARG A 169 7.51 14.21 6.10
N ASN A 170 8.72 13.75 5.77
CA ASN A 170 9.80 14.60 5.29
C ASN A 170 9.42 15.29 3.98
N TRP A 171 8.84 14.53 3.02
CA TRP A 171 8.32 15.11 1.80
C TRP A 171 7.22 16.15 2.07
N THR A 172 6.26 15.83 2.95
CA THR A 172 5.17 16.76 3.30
C THR A 172 5.70 18.06 3.88
N ASN A 173 6.70 18.00 4.78
CA ASN A 173 7.33 19.19 5.35
C ASN A 173 8.02 20.03 4.27
N ASN A 174 8.73 19.41 3.33
CA ASN A 174 9.36 20.13 2.21
C ASN A 174 8.31 20.78 1.31
N TRP A 175 7.23 20.06 0.97
CA TRP A 175 6.17 20.59 0.14
C TRP A 175 5.42 21.75 0.81
N THR A 176 5.11 21.65 2.11
CA THR A 176 4.46 22.72 2.86
C THR A 176 5.33 23.95 2.97
N ASN A 177 6.62 23.79 3.26
CA ASN A 177 7.57 24.90 3.34
C ASN A 177 7.68 25.63 1.99
N LYS A 178 7.82 24.90 0.87
CA LYS A 178 7.90 25.47 -0.46
C LYS A 178 6.65 26.28 -0.85
N ASN A 179 5.49 25.83 -0.40
CA ASN A 179 4.21 26.47 -0.72
C ASN A 179 3.73 27.41 0.40
N GLN A 180 4.57 27.72 1.37
CA GLN A 180 4.25 28.63 2.50
C GLN A 180 2.98 28.19 3.27
N PHE A 181 2.74 26.89 3.35
CA PHE A 181 1.68 26.34 4.18
C PHE A 181 2.19 26.18 5.62
N PRO A 182 1.29 26.25 6.61
CA PRO A 182 1.69 25.96 7.99
C PRO A 182 2.17 24.51 8.11
N PRO A 183 3.05 24.19 9.07
CA PRO A 183 3.47 22.83 9.34
C PRO A 183 2.26 21.93 9.59
N LEU A 184 2.17 20.80 8.87
CA LEU A 184 1.07 19.87 8.97
C LEU A 184 1.38 18.75 9.97
N ILE A 185 0.48 18.51 10.93
CA ILE A 185 0.57 17.38 11.85
C ILE A 185 -0.10 16.17 11.18
N LEU A 186 0.73 15.28 10.62
CA LEU A 186 0.26 14.05 10.01
C LEU A 186 -0.05 12.98 11.05
N LYS A 187 -1.22 12.37 10.96
CA LYS A 187 -1.56 11.20 11.78
C LYS A 187 -0.85 9.96 11.23
N ASP A 188 0.04 9.38 12.04
CA ASP A 188 0.71 8.12 11.70
C ASP A 188 -0.27 6.96 11.86
N PHE A 189 -0.77 6.45 10.74
CA PHE A 189 -1.68 5.30 10.70
C PHE A 189 -0.95 3.95 10.76
N GLN A 190 0.38 3.96 10.72
CA GLN A 190 1.22 2.75 10.83
C GLN A 190 1.64 2.47 12.27
N SER A 191 1.51 3.46 13.16
CA SER A 191 1.89 3.38 14.57
C SER A 191 0.85 2.66 15.43
N LYS A 192 0.24 1.58 14.93
CA LYS A 192 -0.48 0.68 15.83
C LYS A 192 0.55 0.02 16.72
N PRO A 193 0.37 0.05 18.07
CA PRO A 193 1.19 -0.77 18.96
C PRO A 193 1.13 -2.21 18.45
N LEU A 194 2.27 -2.94 18.55
CA LEU A 194 2.29 -4.38 18.32
C LEU A 194 1.07 -4.97 18.98
N SER A 195 0.18 -5.59 18.21
CA SER A 195 -1.01 -6.21 18.80
C SER A 195 -0.51 -7.27 19.78
N LYS A 196 -1.25 -7.48 20.88
CA LYS A 196 -0.95 -8.55 21.86
C LYS A 196 -0.90 -9.94 21.22
N GLU A 197 -1.28 -10.07 19.96
CA GLU A 197 -1.29 -11.27 19.15
C GLU A 197 0.09 -11.63 18.56
N PHE A 198 1.07 -10.67 18.54
CA PHE A 198 2.44 -11.01 18.16
C PHE A 198 3.09 -11.83 19.28
N GLN A 199 3.69 -12.93 18.87
CA GLN A 199 4.42 -13.81 19.78
C GLN A 199 5.80 -14.12 19.21
N THR A 200 6.67 -14.53 20.10
CA THR A 200 8.02 -14.97 19.73
C THR A 200 7.94 -16.35 19.07
N MET A 201 8.58 -16.48 17.92
CA MET A 201 8.76 -17.76 17.23
C MET A 201 10.25 -18.06 17.09
N LYS A 202 10.62 -19.31 17.37
CA LYS A 202 12.01 -19.79 17.28
C LYS A 202 12.22 -20.49 15.95
N LEU A 203 13.31 -20.17 15.24
CA LEU A 203 13.70 -20.88 14.02
C LEU A 203 14.20 -22.29 14.39
N SER A 204 13.46 -23.32 13.99
CA SER A 204 13.78 -24.72 14.27
C SER A 204 14.52 -25.40 13.14
N SER A 205 14.28 -24.99 11.89
CA SER A 205 14.97 -25.54 10.70
C SER A 205 15.08 -24.47 9.61
N LYS A 206 16.12 -24.58 8.82
CA LYS A 206 16.36 -23.70 7.65
C LYS A 206 16.95 -24.50 6.52
N LYS A 207 16.30 -24.46 5.36
CA LYS A 207 16.81 -25.02 4.11
C LYS A 207 16.89 -23.93 3.07
N SER A 208 18.05 -23.75 2.44
CA SER A 208 18.24 -22.70 1.42
C SER A 208 18.74 -23.34 0.12
N ILE A 209 18.15 -22.93 -1.00
CA ILE A 209 18.52 -23.32 -2.37
C ILE A 209 18.60 -22.04 -3.19
N GLY A 210 19.82 -21.56 -3.44
CA GLY A 210 20.04 -20.26 -4.08
C GLY A 210 19.46 -19.10 -3.24
N ASP A 211 18.60 -18.30 -3.83
CA ASP A 211 17.91 -17.16 -3.19
C ASP A 211 16.61 -17.55 -2.45
N LEU A 212 16.18 -18.81 -2.59
CA LEU A 212 15.00 -19.35 -1.91
C LEU A 212 15.38 -19.98 -0.59
N SER A 213 14.65 -19.65 0.47
CA SER A 213 14.79 -20.29 1.78
C SER A 213 13.44 -20.76 2.29
N VAL A 214 13.42 -21.94 2.88
CA VAL A 214 12.30 -22.48 3.65
C VAL A 214 12.69 -22.46 5.12
N LEU A 215 11.87 -21.82 5.94
CA LEU A 215 12.09 -21.67 7.37
C LEU A 215 10.97 -22.35 8.13
N ASP A 216 11.33 -23.23 9.08
CA ASP A 216 10.41 -23.84 10.02
C ASP A 216 10.47 -23.07 11.33
N LEU A 217 9.34 -22.54 11.76
CA LEU A 217 9.20 -21.71 12.94
C LEU A 217 8.37 -22.44 14.01
N SER A 218 8.89 -22.53 15.21
CA SER A 218 8.21 -23.09 16.36
C SER A 218 7.66 -21.95 17.22
N PRO A 219 6.32 -21.85 17.40
CA PRO A 219 5.72 -20.80 18.22
C PRO A 219 5.98 -21.04 19.71
N SER A 220 6.14 -19.94 20.48
CA SER A 220 6.29 -20.01 21.95
C SER A 220 5.02 -20.49 22.66
N GLN A 221 3.87 -20.28 22.04
CA GLN A 221 2.57 -20.75 22.52
C GLN A 221 1.87 -21.55 21.42
N LYS A 222 1.10 -22.56 21.82
CA LYS A 222 0.39 -23.43 20.88
C LYS A 222 -0.58 -22.62 19.99
N ILE A 223 -0.39 -22.69 18.68
CA ILE A 223 -1.23 -22.01 17.68
C ILE A 223 -2.01 -23.08 16.89
N ARG A 224 -3.29 -22.82 16.65
CA ARG A 224 -4.07 -23.59 15.68
C ARG A 224 -3.96 -22.91 14.31
N ALA A 225 -3.06 -23.38 13.48
CA ALA A 225 -2.85 -22.92 12.11
C ALA A 225 -3.26 -24.00 11.11
N THR A 226 -3.65 -23.57 9.93
CA THR A 226 -3.92 -24.42 8.77
C THR A 226 -3.08 -23.97 7.60
N SER A 227 -2.72 -24.90 6.70
CA SER A 227 -2.02 -24.53 5.46
C SER A 227 -2.90 -23.56 4.66
N GLY A 228 -2.28 -22.48 4.16
CA GLY A 228 -2.98 -21.37 3.49
C GLY A 228 -3.27 -20.17 4.40
N ASP A 229 -3.21 -20.30 5.73
CA ASP A 229 -3.15 -19.14 6.62
C ASP A 229 -1.90 -18.29 6.33
N LEU A 230 -1.86 -17.06 6.82
CA LEU A 230 -0.73 -16.18 6.65
C LEU A 230 0.02 -15.97 7.97
N LEU A 231 1.34 -15.92 7.89
CA LEU A 231 2.18 -15.52 9.00
C LEU A 231 2.66 -14.09 8.80
N ALA A 232 2.20 -13.18 9.67
CA ALA A 232 2.65 -11.79 9.70
C ALA A 232 3.94 -11.72 10.52
N ILE A 233 5.08 -11.42 9.89
CA ILE A 233 6.40 -11.33 10.56
C ILE A 233 6.84 -9.88 10.61
N LEU A 234 7.27 -9.45 11.80
CA LEU A 234 7.80 -8.12 12.04
C LEU A 234 9.31 -8.18 12.20
N ALA A 235 10.04 -7.58 11.25
CA ALA A 235 11.48 -7.45 11.37
C ALA A 235 11.85 -6.41 12.44
N PRO A 236 13.00 -6.54 13.13
CA PRO A 236 13.46 -5.57 14.11
C PRO A 236 13.54 -4.15 13.52
N GLY A 237 13.03 -3.17 14.27
CA GLY A 237 12.98 -1.77 13.84
C GLY A 237 11.86 -1.42 12.85
N GLU A 238 11.15 -2.41 12.30
CA GLU A 238 10.03 -2.17 11.41
C GLU A 238 8.72 -1.97 12.17
N LYS A 239 7.86 -1.11 11.63
CA LYS A 239 6.50 -0.89 12.16
C LYS A 239 5.44 -1.70 11.44
N ARG A 240 5.81 -2.35 10.33
CA ARG A 240 4.90 -3.08 9.46
C ARG A 240 5.35 -4.52 9.27
N ALA A 241 4.47 -5.44 9.65
CA ALA A 241 4.70 -6.86 9.40
C ALA A 241 4.53 -7.21 7.91
N ARG A 242 5.33 -8.16 7.45
CA ARG A 242 5.21 -8.78 6.13
C ARG A 242 4.47 -10.11 6.25
N LEU A 243 3.60 -10.36 5.27
CA LEU A 243 2.77 -11.56 5.23
C LEU A 243 3.45 -12.62 4.39
N TYR A 244 3.56 -13.83 4.93
CA TYR A 244 4.06 -15.01 4.26
C TYR A 244 3.01 -16.10 4.28
N SER A 245 2.82 -16.78 3.16
CA SER A 245 1.93 -17.95 3.09
C SER A 245 2.48 -19.07 3.96
N LEU A 246 1.61 -19.67 4.74
CA LEU A 246 1.95 -20.67 5.74
C LEU A 246 1.66 -22.08 5.23
N ALA A 247 2.62 -22.97 5.39
CA ALA A 247 2.43 -24.40 5.36
C ALA A 247 2.52 -24.98 6.77
N VAL A 248 1.64 -25.90 7.11
CA VAL A 248 1.62 -26.57 8.42
C VAL A 248 1.94 -28.05 8.22
N PHE A 249 2.98 -28.53 8.89
CA PHE A 249 3.36 -29.94 8.88
C PHE A 249 2.81 -30.69 10.09
N LYS A 250 2.80 -32.03 10.03
CA LYS A 250 2.21 -32.92 11.07
C LYS A 250 2.76 -32.69 12.48
N GLU A 251 3.97 -32.18 12.61
CA GLU A 251 4.64 -31.88 13.89
C GLU A 251 4.25 -30.54 14.52
N GLY A 252 3.32 -29.78 13.87
CA GLY A 252 2.88 -28.46 14.36
C GLY A 252 3.85 -27.32 14.08
N ASN A 253 4.94 -27.57 13.34
CA ASN A 253 5.84 -26.53 12.87
C ASN A 253 5.19 -25.71 11.76
N LEU A 254 5.43 -24.41 11.79
CA LEU A 254 4.91 -23.43 10.85
C LEU A 254 6.00 -23.14 9.82
N SER A 255 5.80 -23.58 8.59
CA SER A 255 6.78 -23.38 7.52
C SER A 255 6.39 -22.25 6.61
N ILE A 256 7.35 -21.40 6.30
CA ILE A 256 7.24 -20.34 5.30
C ILE A 256 8.34 -20.48 4.27
N ALA A 257 8.01 -20.19 3.01
CA ALA A 257 8.99 -20.04 1.93
C ALA A 257 9.20 -18.55 1.64
N LEU A 258 10.44 -18.13 1.51
CA LEU A 258 10.78 -16.77 1.16
C LEU A 258 11.92 -16.72 0.13
N ARG A 259 11.88 -15.71 -0.73
CA ARG A 259 12.99 -15.32 -1.58
C ARG A 259 13.72 -14.13 -0.94
N LYS A 260 15.03 -14.23 -0.84
CA LYS A 260 15.86 -13.11 -0.36
C LYS A 260 15.85 -11.99 -1.41
N HIS A 261 15.47 -10.79 -1.00
CA HIS A 261 15.53 -9.59 -1.82
C HIS A 261 16.62 -8.66 -1.30
N GLU A 262 17.40 -8.08 -2.18
CA GLU A 262 18.55 -7.22 -1.85
C GLU A 262 18.18 -6.05 -0.93
N PHE A 263 17.01 -5.45 -1.16
CA PHE A 263 16.51 -4.31 -0.37
C PHE A 263 15.30 -4.66 0.51
N GLY A 264 14.98 -5.95 0.65
CA GLY A 264 13.83 -6.41 1.42
C GLY A 264 14.18 -6.59 2.90
N ILE A 265 13.87 -5.63 3.77
CA ILE A 265 14.25 -5.63 5.20
C ILE A 265 13.84 -6.94 5.88
N CYS A 266 12.58 -7.35 5.76
CA CYS A 266 12.09 -8.56 6.42
C CYS A 266 12.71 -9.84 5.82
N SER A 267 12.86 -9.94 4.49
CA SER A 267 13.50 -11.10 3.85
C SER A 267 14.99 -11.19 4.18
N GLN A 268 15.69 -10.05 4.29
CA GLN A 268 17.08 -10.02 4.77
C GLN A 268 17.19 -10.43 6.23
N HIS A 269 16.31 -9.92 7.12
CA HIS A 269 16.27 -10.33 8.52
C HIS A 269 16.11 -11.85 8.62
N LEU A 270 15.08 -12.40 7.99
CA LEU A 270 14.78 -13.84 8.02
C LEU A 270 15.91 -14.69 7.41
N SER A 271 16.53 -14.20 6.33
CA SER A 271 17.67 -14.91 5.69
C SER A 271 18.93 -14.95 6.55
N LYS A 272 19.09 -14.02 7.50
CA LYS A 272 20.22 -13.96 8.44
C LYS A 272 20.02 -14.76 9.71
N LEU A 273 18.78 -15.20 10.00
CA LEU A 273 18.50 -16.02 11.19
C LEU A 273 19.23 -17.36 11.13
N ASN A 274 19.79 -17.76 12.25
CA ASN A 274 20.37 -19.08 12.50
C ASN A 274 19.34 -19.94 13.26
N ILE A 275 19.51 -21.27 13.21
CA ILE A 275 18.69 -22.19 14.00
C ILE A 275 18.83 -21.82 15.47
N GLY A 276 17.70 -21.62 16.14
CA GLY A 276 17.65 -21.17 17.52
C GLY A 276 17.31 -19.68 17.70
N ASP A 277 17.54 -18.85 16.69
CA ASP A 277 17.19 -17.43 16.72
C ASP A 277 15.67 -17.22 16.77
N GLN A 278 15.27 -16.05 17.19
CA GLN A 278 13.86 -15.70 17.43
C GLN A 278 13.41 -14.55 16.54
N THR A 279 12.14 -14.58 16.16
CA THR A 279 11.47 -13.49 15.44
C THR A 279 10.07 -13.27 15.99
N GLN A 280 9.52 -12.05 15.81
CA GLN A 280 8.16 -11.71 16.21
C GLN A 280 7.19 -12.01 15.05
N ALA A 281 6.19 -12.83 15.29
CA ALA A 281 5.20 -13.17 14.29
C ALA A 281 3.79 -13.34 14.89
N MET A 282 2.79 -13.16 14.02
CA MET A 282 1.38 -13.29 14.37
C MET A 282 0.68 -14.12 13.28
N LEU A 283 -0.15 -15.08 13.70
CA LEU A 283 -0.99 -15.81 12.76
C LEU A 283 -2.15 -14.92 12.29
N LYS A 284 -2.33 -14.86 11.00
CA LYS A 284 -3.48 -14.21 10.37
C LYS A 284 -4.27 -15.28 9.61
N LYS A 285 -5.46 -15.58 10.08
CA LYS A 285 -6.38 -16.49 9.40
C LYS A 285 -6.77 -15.95 8.02
N ASN A 286 -6.79 -16.85 7.04
CA ASN A 286 -7.21 -16.54 5.68
C ASN A 286 -8.73 -16.72 5.52
#